data_abbc974f430b4ebd8e1a41a09084d09e
#
_entry.id   abbc974f430b4ebd8e1a41a09084d09e
#
_cell.length_a   1.000
_cell.length_b   1.000
_cell.length_c   1.000
_cell.angle_alpha   90.00
_cell.angle_beta   90.00
_cell.angle_gamma   90.00
#
_symmetry.space_group_name_H-M   'P 1'
#
loop_
_entity.id
_entity.type
_entity.pdbx_description
1 polymer ?
#
loop_
_entity_poly.entity_id
_entity_poly.type
_entity_poly.pdbx_seq_one_letter_code
_entity_poly.pdbx_strand_id
1 'polypeptide(L)'
;LLALLLITGLQSCTVMAGTAGTGVTASSYFSKDKDMLGAEKAYAKLEQKLQRYLDTYEATHNYDEYHFYLDEIEHDPYVLISILSALHDGVFTLAEVQGELEMLFEKQYILTETVTMQIRYRTKMMVIIGPYGVPQVITYQEPYEYYICTVKLKNKDLSHLPVEVLTEEQLSAYSLYMRTLGNRPDLFGKAQYPNAST
;
A
#
# COMPACT_ATOMS: atom_id res chain seq x y z
N LEU A 1 -17.76 1.20 -14.50
CA LEU A 1 -18.05 2.62 -14.78
C LEU A 1 -17.89 3.41 -13.48
N LEU A 2 -16.66 3.86 -13.15
CA LEU A 2 -16.41 4.72 -11.99
C LEU A 2 -16.65 6.17 -12.39
N ALA A 3 -17.55 6.83 -11.70
CA ALA A 3 -17.81 8.25 -11.88
C ALA A 3 -16.76 9.07 -11.15
N LEU A 4 -16.00 9.84 -11.90
CA LEU A 4 -15.04 10.82 -11.42
C LEU A 4 -15.80 12.08 -10.95
N LEU A 5 -15.86 12.34 -9.65
CA LEU A 5 -16.36 13.59 -9.10
C LEU A 5 -15.19 14.56 -8.89
N LEU A 6 -15.06 15.49 -9.82
CA LEU A 6 -14.18 16.66 -9.70
C LEU A 6 -14.80 17.66 -8.73
N ILE A 7 -14.22 17.80 -7.54
CA ILE A 7 -14.52 18.92 -6.64
C ILE A 7 -13.37 19.92 -6.76
N THR A 8 -13.63 21.02 -7.46
CA THR A 8 -12.75 22.19 -7.50
C THR A 8 -12.95 23.00 -6.22
N GLY A 9 -12.06 22.84 -5.25
CA GLY A 9 -11.97 23.69 -4.07
C GLY A 9 -11.07 24.90 -4.34
N LEU A 10 -11.64 26.10 -4.30
CA LEU A 10 -10.92 27.37 -4.33
C LEU A 10 -10.05 27.52 -3.08
N GLN A 11 -8.74 27.49 -3.27
CA GLN A 11 -7.78 27.81 -2.21
C GLN A 11 -7.67 29.31 -2.03
N SER A 12 -8.04 29.77 -0.84
CA SER A 12 -7.68 31.11 -0.38
C SER A 12 -6.24 31.10 0.12
N CYS A 13 -5.31 31.64 -0.67
CA CYS A 13 -3.96 31.93 -0.22
C CYS A 13 -3.98 33.04 0.85
N THR A 14 -3.78 32.68 2.11
CA THR A 14 -3.40 33.63 3.13
C THR A 14 -1.88 33.65 3.21
N VAL A 15 -1.27 34.66 2.57
CA VAL A 15 0.17 34.94 2.71
C VAL A 15 0.41 35.46 4.12
N MET A 16 0.94 34.62 5.00
CA MET A 16 1.55 35.06 6.25
C MET A 16 3.01 35.39 5.99
N ALA A 17 3.29 36.68 5.77
CA ALA A 17 4.65 37.22 5.85
C ALA A 17 5.11 37.17 7.31
N GLY A 18 5.88 36.17 7.67
CA GLY A 18 6.48 35.97 9.00
C GLY A 18 7.99 35.99 8.91
N THR A 19 8.55 37.09 9.31
CA THR A 19 9.91 37.40 9.81
C THR A 19 10.89 36.23 9.94
N ALA A 20 12.10 36.43 9.40
CA ALA A 20 13.30 35.61 9.60
C ALA A 20 13.57 35.30 11.08
N GLY A 21 13.15 34.14 11.53
CA GLY A 21 13.46 33.58 12.84
C GLY A 21 14.18 32.28 12.65
N THR A 22 15.45 32.28 13.03
CA THR A 22 16.35 31.16 13.36
C THR A 22 15.97 29.76 12.83
N GLY A 23 16.90 29.11 12.13
CA GLY A 23 16.76 27.81 11.45
C GLY A 23 16.23 26.61 12.27
N VAL A 24 15.84 26.80 13.52
CA VAL A 24 15.20 25.80 14.37
C VAL A 24 13.71 25.66 14.10
N THR A 25 13.04 26.74 13.68
CA THR A 25 11.59 26.73 13.42
C THR A 25 11.24 26.03 12.10
N ALA A 26 12.11 26.11 11.09
CA ALA A 26 11.87 25.53 9.78
C ALA A 26 11.98 23.98 9.74
N SER A 27 12.54 23.35 10.80
CA SER A 27 12.80 21.91 10.87
C SER A 27 11.90 21.16 11.85
N SER A 28 10.89 21.83 12.43
CA SER A 28 9.99 21.26 13.43
C SER A 28 8.62 20.95 12.83
N TYR A 29 8.00 19.86 13.28
CA TYR A 29 6.57 19.65 13.02
C TYR A 29 5.73 20.61 13.83
N PHE A 30 4.83 21.33 13.16
CA PHE A 30 3.93 22.30 13.80
C PHE A 30 2.50 21.78 13.96
N SER A 31 2.16 20.67 13.30
CA SER A 31 0.85 20.02 13.47
C SER A 31 0.68 19.52 14.91
N LYS A 32 -0.57 19.45 15.36
CA LYS A 32 -0.88 18.90 16.69
C LYS A 32 -0.61 17.41 16.73
N ASP A 33 -0.14 16.93 17.86
CA ASP A 33 0.13 15.48 18.08
C ASP A 33 -1.05 14.60 17.69
N LYS A 34 -2.27 15.01 18.06
CA LYS A 34 -3.51 14.28 17.72
C LYS A 34 -3.69 14.10 16.21
N ASP A 35 -3.28 15.08 15.42
CA ASP A 35 -3.43 15.06 13.96
C ASP A 35 -2.33 14.19 13.32
N MET A 36 -1.09 14.32 13.79
CA MET A 36 0.03 13.48 13.33
C MET A 36 -0.15 12.00 13.72
N LEU A 37 -0.47 11.73 14.98
CA LEU A 37 -0.76 10.37 15.44
C LEU A 37 -2.03 9.79 14.80
N GLY A 38 -2.99 10.67 14.49
CA GLY A 38 -4.20 10.31 13.75
C GLY A 38 -3.92 9.90 12.31
N ALA A 39 -3.05 10.64 11.62
CA ALA A 39 -2.62 10.33 10.25
C ALA A 39 -1.86 9.01 10.19
N GLU A 40 -0.90 8.80 11.09
CA GLU A 40 -0.18 7.53 11.26
C GLU A 40 -1.14 6.35 11.48
N LYS A 41 -2.06 6.49 12.42
CA LYS A 41 -3.07 5.47 12.70
C LYS A 41 -3.99 5.21 11.51
N ALA A 42 -4.31 6.23 10.72
CA ALA A 42 -5.14 6.08 9.53
C ALA A 42 -4.37 5.29 8.45
N TYR A 43 -3.10 5.60 8.25
CA TYR A 43 -2.24 4.87 7.31
C TYR A 43 -2.05 3.41 7.71
N ALA A 44 -1.71 3.15 8.97
CA ALA A 44 -1.60 1.80 9.51
C ALA A 44 -2.90 0.98 9.38
N LYS A 45 -4.08 1.63 9.39
CA LYS A 45 -5.35 0.94 9.11
C LYS A 45 -5.49 0.53 7.64
N LEU A 46 -4.97 1.30 6.69
CA LEU A 46 -4.93 0.92 5.28
C LEU A 46 -4.06 -0.33 5.10
N GLU A 47 -2.88 -0.34 5.74
CA GLU A 47 -1.98 -1.49 5.76
C GLU A 47 -2.63 -2.74 6.38
N GLN A 48 -3.29 -2.59 7.53
CA GLN A 48 -4.03 -3.68 8.16
C GLN A 48 -5.18 -4.20 7.29
N LYS A 49 -5.82 -3.33 6.48
CA LYS A 49 -6.86 -3.74 5.54
C LYS A 49 -6.26 -4.54 4.38
N LEU A 50 -5.12 -4.09 3.84
CA LEU A 50 -4.39 -4.81 2.80
C LEU A 50 -3.90 -6.17 3.30
N GLN A 51 -3.30 -6.22 4.50
CA GLN A 51 -2.86 -7.47 5.12
C GLN A 51 -4.02 -8.46 5.27
N ARG A 52 -5.15 -8.03 5.81
CA ARG A 52 -6.34 -8.89 5.95
C ARG A 52 -6.89 -9.37 4.61
N TYR A 53 -6.85 -8.54 3.58
CA TYR A 53 -7.25 -8.95 2.24
C TYR A 53 -6.37 -10.10 1.73
N LEU A 54 -5.05 -9.99 1.89
CA LEU A 54 -4.10 -11.03 1.49
C LEU A 54 -4.24 -12.30 2.34
N ASP A 55 -4.40 -12.17 3.65
CA ASP A 55 -4.58 -13.31 4.58
C ASP A 55 -5.83 -14.14 4.27
N THR A 56 -6.87 -13.50 3.71
CA THR A 56 -8.14 -14.17 3.38
C THR A 56 -8.30 -14.45 1.90
N TYR A 57 -7.27 -14.20 1.08
CA TYR A 57 -7.37 -14.26 -0.38
C TYR A 57 -7.82 -15.62 -0.89
N GLU A 58 -7.17 -16.70 -0.47
CA GLU A 58 -7.54 -18.06 -0.89
C GLU A 58 -8.95 -18.45 -0.45
N ALA A 59 -9.38 -18.01 0.73
CA ALA A 59 -10.71 -18.32 1.24
C ALA A 59 -11.85 -17.57 0.52
N THR A 60 -11.51 -16.46 -0.15
CA THR A 60 -12.49 -15.59 -0.84
C THR A 60 -12.48 -15.76 -2.37
N HIS A 61 -11.52 -16.49 -2.91
CA HIS A 61 -11.37 -16.74 -4.33
C HIS A 61 -11.41 -18.26 -4.60
N ASN A 62 -11.73 -18.65 -5.81
CA ASN A 62 -11.89 -20.06 -6.17
C ASN A 62 -11.04 -20.39 -7.40
N TYR A 63 -9.74 -20.55 -7.17
CA TYR A 63 -8.78 -21.02 -8.16
C TYR A 63 -8.22 -22.38 -7.70
N ASP A 64 -7.64 -23.15 -8.63
CA ASP A 64 -7.11 -24.47 -8.33
C ASP A 64 -5.74 -24.41 -7.66
N GLU A 65 -4.98 -23.34 -7.91
CA GLU A 65 -3.62 -23.16 -7.38
C GLU A 65 -3.33 -21.67 -7.15
N TYR A 66 -2.60 -21.34 -6.08
CA TYR A 66 -2.24 -19.98 -5.72
C TYR A 66 -0.73 -19.83 -5.56
N HIS A 67 -0.18 -18.75 -6.12
CA HIS A 67 1.21 -18.37 -5.94
C HIS A 67 1.26 -16.95 -5.37
N PHE A 68 1.87 -16.77 -4.19
CA PHE A 68 2.03 -15.48 -3.53
C PHE A 68 3.49 -15.03 -3.56
N TYR A 69 3.69 -13.78 -3.99
CA TYR A 69 4.98 -13.07 -3.95
C TYR A 69 4.71 -11.72 -3.28
N LEU A 70 4.89 -11.65 -1.97
CA LEU A 70 4.45 -10.53 -1.15
C LEU A 70 5.66 -9.89 -0.47
N ASP A 71 5.86 -8.59 -0.72
CA ASP A 71 6.76 -7.77 0.06
C ASP A 71 6.13 -7.48 1.43
N GLU A 72 6.93 -7.07 2.41
CA GLU A 72 6.47 -6.69 3.74
C GLU A 72 5.57 -5.45 3.68
N ILE A 73 4.51 -5.44 4.51
CA ILE A 73 3.59 -4.32 4.65
C ILE A 73 4.01 -3.53 5.88
N GLU A 74 4.84 -2.52 5.65
CA GLU A 74 5.35 -1.63 6.69
C GLU A 74 5.73 -0.27 6.12
N HIS A 75 5.74 0.76 6.96
CA HIS A 75 6.23 2.08 6.61
C HIS A 75 6.93 2.74 7.79
N ASP A 76 7.72 3.78 7.50
CA ASP A 76 8.32 4.64 8.52
C ASP A 76 7.36 5.82 8.83
N PRO A 77 6.85 5.94 10.08
CA PRO A 77 5.94 7.02 10.45
C PRO A 77 6.57 8.41 10.34
N TYR A 78 7.89 8.53 10.52
CA TYR A 78 8.57 9.83 10.34
C TYR A 78 8.65 10.23 8.87
N VAL A 79 8.82 9.28 7.95
CA VAL A 79 8.73 9.53 6.51
C VAL A 79 7.34 10.03 6.16
N LEU A 80 6.29 9.34 6.62
CA LEU A 80 4.90 9.73 6.37
C LEU A 80 4.62 11.15 6.84
N ILE A 81 4.91 11.46 8.11
CA ILE A 81 4.61 12.77 8.68
C ILE A 81 5.49 13.87 8.07
N SER A 82 6.74 13.57 7.69
CA SER A 82 7.60 14.52 6.98
C SER A 82 7.05 14.86 5.59
N ILE A 83 6.53 13.89 4.84
CA ILE A 83 5.87 14.12 3.54
C ILE A 83 4.65 15.01 3.73
N LEU A 84 3.74 14.66 4.66
CA LEU A 84 2.52 15.44 4.92
C LEU A 84 2.85 16.86 5.39
N SER A 85 3.85 17.02 6.28
CA SER A 85 4.31 18.34 6.72
C SER A 85 4.86 19.16 5.57
N ALA A 86 5.62 18.56 4.66
CA ALA A 86 6.15 19.25 3.49
C ALA A 86 5.05 19.65 2.49
N LEU A 87 4.03 18.82 2.30
CA LEU A 87 2.87 19.12 1.44
C LEU A 87 2.04 20.31 1.95
N HIS A 88 1.97 20.51 3.28
CA HIS A 88 1.11 21.46 3.95
C HIS A 88 1.87 22.59 4.67
N ASP A 89 3.08 22.96 4.19
CA ASP A 89 3.88 24.05 4.76
C ASP A 89 4.08 23.95 6.28
N GLY A 90 4.18 22.71 6.80
CA GLY A 90 4.46 22.38 8.19
C GLY A 90 3.25 22.16 9.09
N VAL A 91 2.02 22.49 8.66
CA VAL A 91 0.81 22.36 9.50
C VAL A 91 -0.33 21.70 8.73
N PHE A 92 -0.84 20.63 9.26
CA PHE A 92 -2.02 19.94 8.72
C PHE A 92 -2.94 19.43 9.84
N THR A 93 -4.17 19.16 9.48
CA THR A 93 -5.12 18.40 10.30
C THR A 93 -5.36 17.02 9.66
N LEU A 94 -5.77 16.05 10.49
CA LEU A 94 -6.10 14.71 9.97
C LEU A 94 -7.16 14.75 8.87
N ALA A 95 -8.12 15.68 8.94
CA ALA A 95 -9.19 15.78 7.96
C ALA A 95 -8.70 16.25 6.58
N GLU A 96 -7.70 17.12 6.56
CA GLU A 96 -7.13 17.66 5.33
C GLU A 96 -6.32 16.63 4.57
N VAL A 97 -5.63 15.73 5.26
CA VAL A 97 -4.66 14.80 4.65
C VAL A 97 -5.23 13.43 4.28
N GLN A 98 -6.54 13.21 4.36
CA GLN A 98 -7.13 11.88 4.04
C GLN A 98 -6.85 11.44 2.60
N GLY A 99 -6.94 12.37 1.65
CA GLY A 99 -6.67 12.09 0.23
C GLY A 99 -5.20 11.79 -0.04
N GLU A 100 -4.28 12.50 0.64
CA GLU A 100 -2.85 12.26 0.55
C GLU A 100 -2.44 10.90 1.15
N LEU A 101 -3.07 10.52 2.27
CA LEU A 101 -2.82 9.19 2.87
C LEU A 101 -3.21 8.07 1.91
N GLU A 102 -4.36 8.17 1.25
CA GLU A 102 -4.81 7.19 0.25
C GLU A 102 -3.89 7.20 -0.99
N MET A 103 -3.54 8.37 -1.49
CA MET A 103 -2.64 8.51 -2.64
C MET A 103 -1.24 7.95 -2.36
N LEU A 104 -0.67 8.21 -1.19
CA LEU A 104 0.63 7.68 -0.78
C LEU A 104 0.57 6.16 -0.64
N PHE A 105 -0.50 5.63 -0.05
CA PHE A 105 -0.72 4.20 0.09
C PHE A 105 -0.80 3.48 -1.26
N GLU A 106 -1.58 4.01 -2.21
CA GLU A 106 -1.70 3.46 -3.56
C GLU A 106 -0.38 3.51 -4.36
N LYS A 107 0.46 4.52 -4.09
CA LYS A 107 1.79 4.63 -4.70
C LYS A 107 2.80 3.67 -4.07
N GLN A 108 2.73 3.45 -2.76
CA GLN A 108 3.64 2.57 -2.03
C GLN A 108 3.34 1.10 -2.33
N TYR A 109 2.07 0.68 -2.25
CA TYR A 109 1.67 -0.71 -2.38
C TYR A 109 1.04 -1.00 -3.73
N ILE A 110 1.75 -1.76 -4.56
CA ILE A 110 1.28 -2.17 -5.87
C ILE A 110 0.90 -3.64 -5.81
N LEU A 111 -0.41 -3.90 -5.76
CA LEU A 111 -0.96 -5.24 -5.83
C LEU A 111 -1.27 -5.60 -7.28
N THR A 112 -0.79 -6.77 -7.72
CA THR A 112 -1.03 -7.31 -9.05
C THR A 112 -1.54 -8.74 -8.94
N GLU A 113 -2.65 -9.02 -9.60
CA GLU A 113 -3.28 -10.33 -9.66
C GLU A 113 -3.28 -10.82 -11.11
N THR A 114 -2.80 -12.03 -11.33
CA THR A 114 -2.74 -12.63 -12.67
C THR A 114 -3.28 -14.04 -12.62
N VAL A 115 -4.29 -14.32 -13.43
CA VAL A 115 -4.86 -15.65 -13.55
C VAL A 115 -4.44 -16.26 -14.89
N THR A 116 -3.88 -17.45 -14.84
CA THR A 116 -3.54 -18.26 -16.02
C THR A 116 -4.35 -19.55 -16.03
N MET A 117 -4.82 -19.96 -17.21
CA MET A 117 -5.57 -21.21 -17.39
C MET A 117 -4.69 -22.21 -18.14
N GLN A 118 -4.70 -23.44 -17.67
CA GLN A 118 -4.05 -24.58 -18.29
C GLN A 118 -5.08 -25.68 -18.53
N ILE A 119 -4.94 -26.44 -19.62
CA ILE A 119 -5.69 -27.66 -19.79
C ILE A 119 -4.89 -28.79 -19.16
N ARG A 120 -5.47 -29.40 -18.13
CA ARG A 120 -4.93 -30.61 -17.48
C ARG A 120 -5.81 -31.82 -17.82
N TYR A 121 -5.30 -33.02 -17.59
CA TYR A 121 -6.01 -34.26 -17.90
C TYR A 121 -6.14 -35.09 -16.64
N ARG A 122 -7.34 -35.65 -16.43
CA ARG A 122 -7.59 -36.62 -15.35
C ARG A 122 -8.04 -37.93 -15.94
N THR A 123 -7.57 -39.04 -15.36
CA THR A 123 -7.98 -40.39 -15.76
C THR A 123 -9.35 -40.70 -15.19
N LYS A 124 -10.31 -41.00 -16.07
CA LYS A 124 -11.63 -41.51 -15.69
C LYS A 124 -11.81 -42.92 -16.15
N MET A 125 -12.67 -43.66 -15.45
CA MET A 125 -13.06 -45.01 -15.79
C MET A 125 -14.50 -45.05 -16.18
N MET A 126 -14.82 -45.83 -17.22
CA MET A 126 -16.20 -46.10 -17.62
C MET A 126 -16.36 -47.61 -17.91
N VAL A 127 -17.55 -48.12 -17.67
CA VAL A 127 -17.91 -49.48 -18.01
C VAL A 127 -18.56 -49.44 -19.38
N ILE A 128 -18.04 -50.23 -20.31
CA ILE A 128 -18.65 -50.48 -21.63
C ILE A 128 -19.09 -51.91 -21.74
N ILE A 129 -20.09 -52.17 -22.55
CA ILE A 129 -20.48 -53.56 -22.89
C ILE A 129 -19.63 -53.99 -24.09
N GLY A 130 -18.72 -54.90 -23.81
CA GLY A 130 -17.85 -55.45 -24.83
C GLY A 130 -18.57 -56.46 -25.74
N PRO A 131 -17.85 -57.03 -26.73
CA PRO A 131 -18.36 -58.13 -27.54
C PRO A 131 -18.85 -59.26 -26.65
N TYR A 132 -19.94 -59.88 -26.99
CA TYR A 132 -20.60 -60.97 -26.23
C TYR A 132 -21.34 -60.54 -24.94
N GLY A 133 -21.62 -59.20 -24.76
CA GLY A 133 -22.37 -58.72 -23.60
C GLY A 133 -21.59 -58.66 -22.27
N VAL A 134 -20.27 -58.84 -22.30
CA VAL A 134 -19.42 -58.81 -21.09
C VAL A 134 -19.03 -57.36 -20.74
N PRO A 135 -19.31 -56.91 -19.52
CA PRO A 135 -18.87 -55.59 -19.05
C PRO A 135 -17.33 -55.52 -19.05
N GLN A 136 -16.79 -54.41 -19.62
CA GLN A 136 -15.36 -54.10 -19.62
C GLN A 136 -15.16 -52.72 -19.04
N VAL A 137 -14.14 -52.55 -18.18
CA VAL A 137 -13.73 -51.26 -17.67
C VAL A 137 -12.67 -50.71 -18.61
N ILE A 138 -12.91 -49.53 -19.16
CA ILE A 138 -11.93 -48.78 -19.94
C ILE A 138 -11.58 -47.50 -19.20
N THR A 139 -10.36 -47.04 -19.40
CA THR A 139 -9.89 -45.72 -18.90
C THR A 139 -9.75 -44.74 -20.05
N TYR A 140 -10.10 -43.49 -19.80
CA TYR A 140 -9.88 -42.42 -20.75
C TYR A 140 -9.38 -41.17 -20.05
N GLN A 141 -8.75 -40.27 -20.79
CA GLN A 141 -8.27 -38.99 -20.30
C GLN A 141 -9.34 -37.91 -20.59
N GLU A 142 -9.85 -37.30 -19.52
CA GLU A 142 -10.79 -36.20 -19.61
C GLU A 142 -10.04 -34.88 -19.41
N PRO A 143 -10.04 -33.96 -20.39
CA PRO A 143 -9.46 -32.64 -20.21
C PRO A 143 -10.32 -31.82 -19.25
N TYR A 144 -9.69 -31.00 -18.44
CA TYR A 144 -10.34 -30.01 -17.58
C TYR A 144 -9.51 -28.73 -17.49
N GLU A 145 -10.19 -27.61 -17.25
CA GLU A 145 -9.54 -26.33 -17.02
C GLU A 145 -8.97 -26.27 -15.61
N TYR A 146 -7.75 -25.76 -15.50
CA TYR A 146 -7.03 -25.59 -14.25
C TYR A 146 -6.54 -24.16 -14.15
N TYR A 147 -7.00 -23.43 -13.13
CA TYR A 147 -6.74 -22.01 -12.95
C TYR A 147 -5.68 -21.79 -11.89
N ILE A 148 -4.61 -21.09 -12.27
CA ILE A 148 -3.51 -20.70 -11.39
C ILE A 148 -3.59 -19.21 -11.19
N CYS A 149 -3.76 -18.76 -9.95
CA CYS A 149 -3.74 -17.37 -9.57
C CYS A 149 -2.38 -16.99 -8.98
N THR A 150 -1.77 -15.96 -9.53
CA THR A 150 -0.53 -15.37 -9.00
C THR A 150 -0.83 -14.01 -8.44
N VAL A 151 -0.59 -13.83 -7.14
CA VAL A 151 -0.76 -12.57 -6.41
C VAL A 151 0.61 -12.02 -6.08
N LYS A 152 0.88 -10.78 -6.50
CA LYS A 152 2.13 -10.08 -6.22
C LYS A 152 1.84 -8.77 -5.53
N LEU A 153 2.42 -8.56 -4.36
CA LEU A 153 2.47 -7.28 -3.70
C LEU A 153 3.89 -6.73 -3.78
N LYS A 154 4.03 -5.52 -4.30
CA LYS A 154 5.28 -4.78 -4.27
C LYS A 154 5.15 -3.60 -3.32
N ASN A 155 6.04 -3.50 -2.33
CA ASN A 155 6.23 -2.33 -1.50
C ASN A 155 7.38 -1.49 -2.10
N LYS A 156 7.08 -0.28 -2.55
CA LYS A 156 8.09 0.66 -3.12
C LYS A 156 8.90 1.38 -2.04
N ASP A 157 8.60 1.16 -0.79
CA ASP A 157 9.08 1.94 0.34
C ASP A 157 8.67 3.42 0.27
N LEU A 158 8.01 3.88 1.32
CA LEU A 158 7.47 5.24 1.40
C LEU A 158 8.56 6.32 1.25
N SER A 159 9.80 6.01 1.65
CA SER A 159 10.95 6.91 1.53
C SER A 159 11.35 7.25 0.08
N HIS A 160 10.92 6.47 -0.88
CA HIS A 160 11.17 6.73 -2.30
C HIS A 160 10.11 7.64 -2.96
N LEU A 161 8.98 7.86 -2.30
CA LEU A 161 7.89 8.66 -2.87
C LEU A 161 8.08 10.18 -2.83
N PRO A 162 8.86 10.78 -1.92
CA PRO A 162 9.05 12.23 -1.88
C PRO A 162 9.41 12.84 -3.22
N VAL A 163 10.31 12.21 -3.99
CA VAL A 163 10.73 12.70 -5.31
C VAL A 163 9.62 12.63 -6.38
N GLU A 164 8.57 11.85 -6.15
CA GLU A 164 7.44 11.72 -7.06
C GLU A 164 6.27 12.66 -6.71
N VAL A 165 6.16 13.06 -5.43
CA VAL A 165 4.97 13.76 -4.91
C VAL A 165 5.25 15.18 -4.43
N LEU A 166 6.51 15.55 -4.19
CA LEU A 166 6.91 16.84 -3.66
C LEU A 166 7.59 17.69 -4.74
N THR A 167 7.40 19.01 -4.66
CA THR A 167 8.19 19.99 -5.42
C THR A 167 9.62 20.10 -4.87
N GLU A 168 10.55 20.76 -5.58
CA GLU A 168 11.93 20.95 -5.09
C GLU A 168 11.98 21.70 -3.75
N GLU A 169 11.11 22.69 -3.56
CA GLU A 169 11.01 23.42 -2.31
C GLU A 169 10.51 22.53 -1.17
N GLN A 170 9.45 21.75 -1.43
CA GLN A 170 8.91 20.79 -0.47
C GLN A 170 9.90 19.65 -0.17
N LEU A 171 10.69 19.19 -1.13
CA LEU A 171 11.78 18.22 -0.91
C LEU A 171 12.85 18.76 0.03
N SER A 172 13.17 20.04 -0.08
CA SER A 172 14.10 20.71 0.84
C SER A 172 13.54 20.72 2.26
N ALA A 173 12.27 21.06 2.44
CA ALA A 173 11.57 21.02 3.73
C ALA A 173 11.50 19.59 4.29
N TYR A 174 11.10 18.60 3.48
CA TYR A 174 11.10 17.19 3.82
C TYR A 174 12.47 16.72 4.35
N SER A 175 13.55 17.08 3.64
CA SER A 175 14.91 16.72 4.05
C SER A 175 15.30 17.30 5.42
N LEU A 176 14.84 18.50 5.74
CA LEU A 176 15.03 19.10 7.06
C LEU A 176 14.23 18.35 8.13
N TYR A 177 12.96 18.03 7.86
CA TYR A 177 12.14 17.24 8.79
C TYR A 177 12.75 15.86 9.08
N MET A 178 13.21 15.14 8.06
CA MET A 178 13.84 13.83 8.22
C MET A 178 15.13 13.92 9.04
N ARG A 179 15.97 14.94 8.81
CA ARG A 179 17.23 15.13 9.55
C ARG A 179 17.01 15.35 11.04
N THR A 180 15.93 16.04 11.41
CA THR A 180 15.64 16.43 12.80
C THR A 180 14.55 15.59 13.44
N LEU A 181 13.89 14.70 12.68
CA LEU A 181 12.64 14.03 13.04
C LEU A 181 11.60 15.06 13.52
N GLY A 182 11.55 16.22 12.84
CA GLY A 182 10.69 17.34 13.18
C GLY A 182 10.88 17.86 14.60
N ASN A 183 12.07 17.67 15.19
CA ASN A 183 12.40 17.93 16.59
C ASN A 183 11.48 17.19 17.59
N ARG A 184 10.92 16.06 17.19
CA ARG A 184 9.99 15.21 17.95
C ARG A 184 10.38 13.73 17.87
N PRO A 185 11.61 13.34 18.29
CA PRO A 185 12.12 11.96 18.11
C PRO A 185 11.36 10.90 18.90
N ASP A 186 10.55 11.30 19.87
CA ASP A 186 9.75 10.39 20.70
C ASP A 186 8.27 10.33 20.28
N LEU A 187 7.87 11.02 19.17
CA LEU A 187 6.46 11.16 18.78
C LEU A 187 5.79 9.80 18.54
N PHE A 188 6.50 8.88 17.89
CA PHE A 188 6.00 7.54 17.57
C PHE A 188 6.62 6.44 18.47
N GLY A 189 7.21 6.83 19.60
CA GLY A 189 7.94 5.93 20.48
C GLY A 189 9.33 5.57 19.93
N LYS A 190 9.99 4.58 20.53
CA LYS A 190 11.21 4.02 19.96
C LYS A 190 10.83 3.11 18.80
N ALA A 191 10.67 3.69 17.62
CA ALA A 191 10.56 2.91 16.41
C ALA A 191 11.85 2.05 16.31
N GLN A 192 11.69 0.75 16.36
CA GLN A 192 12.77 -0.16 15.99
C GLN A 192 12.86 -0.08 14.47
N TYR A 193 13.77 0.74 13.95
CA TYR A 193 14.13 0.71 12.54
C TYR A 193 15.08 -0.48 12.33
N PRO A 194 14.67 -1.53 11.63
CA PRO A 194 15.55 -2.67 11.36
C PRO A 194 16.73 -2.31 10.45
N ASN A 195 16.72 -1.14 9.80
CA ASN A 195 17.71 -0.75 8.79
C ASN A 195 18.41 0.60 9.03
N ALA A 196 18.46 1.14 10.23
CA ALA A 196 19.38 2.23 10.54
C ALA A 196 20.81 1.66 10.57
N SER A 197 21.39 1.38 9.41
CA SER A 197 22.82 1.12 9.28
C SER A 197 23.56 2.42 9.56
N THR A 198 24.31 2.39 10.64
CA THR A 198 25.36 3.34 11.02
C THR A 198 26.32 3.68 9.90
#